data_9a5bd5d7eb2baab61bdb6036d80273ba
#
_entry.id   9a5bd5d7eb2baab61bdb6036d80273ba
#
_cell.length_a   1.000
_cell.length_b   1.000
_cell.length_c   1.000
_cell.angle_alpha   90.00
_cell.angle_beta   90.00
_cell.angle_gamma   90.00
#
_symmetry.space_group_name_H-M   'P 1'
#
loop_
_entity.id
_entity.type
_entity.pdbx_description
1 polymer ?
#
loop_
_entity_poly.entity_id
_entity_poly.type
_entity_poly.pdbx_seq_one_letter_code
_entity_poly.pdbx_strand_id
1 'polypeptide(L)'
;MELKLIQGCVSEDRVSQRQLFETYGNKFMAICKRYMQDDMLAEDVLMESFFKIYKNIKKFKGEGSFEGWMRRIVVNTAIDHINKKNKSVLRYCEEVKDEAAVLPEVINNLSTKELMLMVCELPVGCRTVFNMFVMDGFTHKQISEHLKIPEGTSKWHMSKARILLQNKLKRYESDIRI
;
A
#
# COMPACT_ATOMS: atom_id res chain seq x y z
N MET A 1 -7.88 -12.63 -23.89
CA MET A 1 -6.41 -12.47 -23.76
C MET A 1 -5.91 -12.90 -22.38
N GLU A 2 -6.49 -12.43 -21.30
CA GLU A 2 -6.11 -12.73 -19.91
C GLU A 2 -6.16 -14.24 -19.56
N LEU A 3 -7.20 -14.97 -19.93
CA LEU A 3 -7.33 -16.42 -19.68
C LEU A 3 -6.19 -17.24 -20.29
N LYS A 4 -5.75 -16.92 -21.51
CA LYS A 4 -4.62 -17.61 -22.15
C LYS A 4 -3.31 -17.35 -21.39
N LEU A 5 -3.12 -16.11 -20.92
CA LEU A 5 -1.97 -15.72 -20.13
C LEU A 5 -1.92 -16.48 -18.78
N ILE A 6 -3.07 -16.57 -18.11
CA ILE A 6 -3.20 -17.34 -16.87
C ILE A 6 -2.89 -18.83 -17.12
N GLN A 7 -3.46 -19.43 -18.17
CA GLN A 7 -3.22 -20.84 -18.50
C GLN A 7 -1.75 -21.11 -18.82
N GLY A 8 -1.08 -20.23 -19.57
CA GLY A 8 0.35 -20.32 -19.83
C GLY A 8 1.19 -20.23 -18.54
N CYS A 9 0.85 -19.32 -17.62
CA CYS A 9 1.50 -19.25 -16.33
C CYS A 9 1.25 -20.50 -15.45
N VAL A 10 0.05 -21.09 -15.52
CA VAL A 10 -0.29 -22.35 -14.82
C VAL A 10 0.55 -23.53 -15.33
N SER A 11 0.86 -23.56 -16.63
CA SER A 11 1.75 -24.56 -17.24
C SER A 11 3.23 -24.20 -17.15
N GLU A 12 3.59 -23.16 -16.37
CA GLU A 12 4.96 -22.71 -16.11
C GLU A 12 5.70 -22.24 -17.38
N ASP A 13 4.93 -21.82 -18.42
CA ASP A 13 5.49 -21.26 -19.64
C ASP A 13 6.19 -19.92 -19.37
N ARG A 14 7.52 -19.87 -19.66
CA ARG A 14 8.36 -18.71 -19.42
C ARG A 14 7.94 -17.48 -20.20
N VAL A 15 7.39 -17.64 -21.41
CA VAL A 15 6.94 -16.52 -22.22
C VAL A 15 5.72 -15.86 -21.58
N SER A 16 4.77 -16.68 -21.14
CA SER A 16 3.57 -16.20 -20.42
C SER A 16 3.92 -15.55 -19.09
N GLN A 17 4.86 -16.12 -18.33
CA GLN A 17 5.34 -15.52 -17.08
C GLN A 17 5.99 -14.15 -17.30
N ARG A 18 6.85 -14.05 -18.33
CA ARG A 18 7.47 -12.77 -18.72
C ARG A 18 6.41 -11.75 -19.15
N GLN A 19 5.45 -12.13 -19.97
CA GLN A 19 4.39 -11.26 -20.40
C GLN A 19 3.53 -10.77 -19.22
N LEU A 20 3.25 -11.62 -18.24
CA LEU A 20 2.55 -11.23 -17.02
C LEU A 20 3.33 -10.17 -16.25
N PHE A 21 4.64 -10.37 -16.07
CA PHE A 21 5.50 -9.40 -15.40
C PHE A 21 5.56 -8.06 -16.16
N GLU A 22 5.74 -8.09 -17.47
CA GLU A 22 5.75 -6.87 -18.31
C GLU A 22 4.42 -6.11 -18.23
N THR A 23 3.28 -6.82 -18.16
CA THR A 23 1.95 -6.21 -18.10
C THR A 23 1.65 -5.54 -16.76
N TYR A 24 2.03 -6.18 -15.64
CA TYR A 24 1.62 -5.75 -14.29
C TYR A 24 2.76 -5.21 -13.43
N GLY A 25 4.02 -5.43 -13.82
CA GLY A 25 5.19 -5.09 -13.01
C GLY A 25 5.23 -3.63 -12.60
N ASN A 26 5.03 -2.69 -13.54
CA ASN A 26 5.03 -1.26 -13.25
C ASN A 26 3.90 -0.84 -12.29
N LYS A 27 2.70 -1.42 -12.47
CA LYS A 27 1.57 -1.15 -11.56
C LYS A 27 1.87 -1.62 -10.14
N PHE A 28 2.44 -2.81 -10.01
CA PHE A 28 2.74 -3.40 -8.71
C PHE A 28 4.00 -2.78 -8.08
N MET A 29 4.95 -2.33 -8.87
CA MET A 29 6.07 -1.51 -8.39
C MET A 29 5.57 -0.23 -7.71
N ALA A 30 4.59 0.45 -8.30
CA ALA A 30 3.98 1.63 -7.67
C ALA A 30 3.33 1.30 -6.31
N ILE A 31 2.74 0.11 -6.15
CA ILE A 31 2.24 -0.37 -4.86
C ILE A 31 3.40 -0.61 -3.90
N CYS A 32 4.44 -1.34 -4.32
CA CYS A 32 5.61 -1.61 -3.47
C CYS A 32 6.25 -0.31 -2.96
N LYS A 33 6.45 0.68 -3.83
CA LYS A 33 7.03 2.00 -3.47
C LYS A 33 6.16 2.79 -2.48
N ARG A 34 4.83 2.62 -2.48
CA ARG A 34 3.97 3.25 -1.46
C ARG A 34 4.21 2.70 -0.06
N TYR A 35 4.57 1.43 0.06
CA TYR A 35 4.84 0.77 1.33
C TYR A 35 6.30 0.87 1.75
N MET A 36 7.23 0.75 0.79
CA MET A 36 8.68 0.81 1.01
C MET A 36 9.20 2.20 0.63
N GLN A 37 10.05 2.78 1.49
CA GLN A 37 10.72 4.06 1.18
C GLN A 37 12.01 3.86 0.37
N ASP A 38 12.51 2.65 0.37
CA ASP A 38 13.74 2.24 -0.28
C ASP A 38 13.40 1.53 -1.58
N ASP A 39 13.97 1.98 -2.69
CA ASP A 39 13.71 1.43 -4.02
C ASP A 39 14.18 -0.02 -4.14
N MET A 40 15.32 -0.39 -3.53
CA MET A 40 15.81 -1.77 -3.53
C MET A 40 14.86 -2.69 -2.78
N LEU A 41 14.36 -2.26 -1.60
CA LEU A 41 13.34 -3.03 -0.87
C LEU A 41 12.02 -3.13 -1.66
N ALA A 42 11.64 -2.10 -2.41
CA ALA A 42 10.46 -2.16 -3.26
C ALA A 42 10.61 -3.19 -4.38
N GLU A 43 11.81 -3.28 -4.98
CA GLU A 43 12.15 -4.28 -5.99
C GLU A 43 12.13 -5.70 -5.41
N ASP A 44 12.73 -5.90 -4.24
CA ASP A 44 12.72 -7.20 -3.54
C ASP A 44 11.31 -7.68 -3.24
N VAL A 45 10.45 -6.77 -2.71
CA VAL A 45 9.04 -7.05 -2.44
C VAL A 45 8.29 -7.39 -3.72
N LEU A 46 8.57 -6.69 -4.82
CA LEU A 46 7.96 -6.96 -6.12
C LEU A 46 8.33 -8.36 -6.61
N MET A 47 9.61 -8.70 -6.59
CA MET A 47 10.11 -10.00 -7.05
C MET A 47 9.55 -11.15 -6.19
N GLU A 48 9.55 -11.00 -4.86
CA GLU A 48 8.92 -11.97 -3.95
C GLU A 48 7.42 -12.11 -4.23
N SER A 49 6.74 -11.00 -4.54
CA SER A 49 5.31 -11.01 -4.87
C SER A 49 5.04 -11.79 -6.16
N PHE A 50 5.80 -11.57 -7.22
CA PHE A 50 5.66 -12.32 -8.46
C PHE A 50 5.97 -13.80 -8.28
N PHE A 51 6.98 -14.15 -7.49
CA PHE A 51 7.25 -15.54 -7.12
C PHE A 51 6.04 -16.18 -6.43
N LYS A 52 5.43 -15.47 -5.46
CA LYS A 52 4.20 -15.94 -4.78
C LYS A 52 3.01 -16.03 -5.74
N ILE A 53 2.86 -15.09 -6.69
CA ILE A 53 1.82 -15.11 -7.72
C ILE A 53 1.96 -16.38 -8.57
N TYR A 54 3.13 -16.65 -9.15
CA TYR A 54 3.37 -17.83 -9.99
C TYR A 54 3.13 -19.13 -9.23
N LYS A 55 3.63 -19.22 -7.99
CA LYS A 55 3.43 -20.40 -7.14
C LYS A 55 1.95 -20.67 -6.82
N ASN A 56 1.14 -19.61 -6.71
CA ASN A 56 -0.26 -19.72 -6.29
C ASN A 56 -1.26 -19.52 -7.43
N ILE A 57 -0.82 -19.30 -8.67
CA ILE A 57 -1.72 -18.97 -9.79
C ILE A 57 -2.77 -20.06 -10.04
N LYS A 58 -2.43 -21.33 -9.78
CA LYS A 58 -3.35 -22.49 -9.83
C LYS A 58 -4.51 -22.38 -8.84
N LYS A 59 -4.41 -21.54 -7.80
CA LYS A 59 -5.44 -21.30 -6.79
C LYS A 59 -6.42 -20.20 -7.18
N PHE A 60 -6.16 -19.46 -8.24
CA PHE A 60 -7.09 -18.47 -8.74
C PHE A 60 -8.31 -19.15 -9.37
N LYS A 61 -9.47 -19.00 -8.74
CA LYS A 61 -10.73 -19.68 -9.13
C LYS A 61 -11.51 -18.96 -10.23
N GLY A 62 -11.03 -17.81 -10.73
CA GLY A 62 -11.79 -16.96 -11.66
C GLY A 62 -12.89 -16.14 -10.98
N GLU A 63 -12.97 -16.15 -9.66
CA GLU A 63 -13.91 -15.33 -8.89
C GLU A 63 -13.33 -13.92 -8.71
N GLY A 64 -13.90 -12.93 -9.40
CA GLY A 64 -13.45 -11.55 -9.41
C GLY A 64 -12.27 -11.26 -10.36
N SER A 65 -11.63 -10.10 -10.16
CA SER A 65 -10.53 -9.64 -11.01
C SER A 65 -9.23 -10.36 -10.70
N PHE A 66 -8.56 -10.87 -11.74
CA PHE A 66 -7.22 -11.45 -11.62
C PHE A 66 -6.18 -10.43 -11.13
N GLU A 67 -6.25 -9.20 -11.64
CA GLU A 67 -5.41 -8.09 -11.14
C GLU A 67 -5.65 -7.85 -9.64
N GLY A 68 -6.92 -7.86 -9.20
CA GLY A 68 -7.27 -7.70 -7.78
C GLY A 68 -6.73 -8.82 -6.90
N TRP A 69 -6.75 -10.08 -7.40
CA TRP A 69 -6.16 -11.22 -6.71
C TRP A 69 -4.63 -11.09 -6.57
N MET A 70 -3.93 -10.71 -7.64
CA MET A 70 -2.49 -10.45 -7.61
C MET A 70 -2.15 -9.28 -6.68
N ARG A 71 -2.93 -8.17 -6.75
CA ARG A 71 -2.76 -7.00 -5.89
C ARG A 71 -2.78 -7.37 -4.42
N ARG A 72 -3.69 -8.25 -3.99
CA ARG A 72 -3.73 -8.74 -2.60
C ARG A 72 -2.43 -9.45 -2.21
N ILE A 73 -1.85 -10.25 -3.10
CA ILE A 73 -0.57 -10.92 -2.85
C ILE A 73 0.55 -9.89 -2.68
N VAL A 74 0.61 -8.88 -3.55
CA VAL A 74 1.61 -7.80 -3.47
C VAL A 74 1.49 -7.02 -2.17
N VAL A 75 0.29 -6.57 -1.81
CA VAL A 75 0.03 -5.83 -0.57
C VAL A 75 0.39 -6.67 0.66
N ASN A 76 -0.04 -7.94 0.70
CA ASN A 76 0.30 -8.83 1.81
C ASN A 76 1.81 -9.06 1.92
N THR A 77 2.52 -9.21 0.81
CA THR A 77 3.98 -9.35 0.82
C THR A 77 4.66 -8.10 1.37
N ALA A 78 4.21 -6.91 0.98
CA ALA A 78 4.72 -5.65 1.51
C ALA A 78 4.47 -5.53 3.03
N ILE A 79 3.26 -5.89 3.50
CA ILE A 79 2.91 -5.91 4.91
C ILE A 79 3.78 -6.89 5.70
N ASP A 80 4.05 -8.08 5.15
CA ASP A 80 4.93 -9.08 5.78
C ASP A 80 6.34 -8.51 6.00
N HIS A 81 6.89 -7.80 5.00
CA HIS A 81 8.19 -7.12 5.12
C HIS A 81 8.18 -6.04 6.20
N ILE A 82 7.13 -5.22 6.28
CA ILE A 82 6.98 -4.20 7.33
C ILE A 82 6.90 -4.84 8.71
N ASN A 83 6.11 -5.89 8.87
CA ASN A 83 5.97 -6.61 10.14
C ASN A 83 7.28 -7.21 10.62
N LYS A 84 8.11 -7.73 9.73
CA LYS A 84 9.44 -8.27 10.08
C LYS A 84 10.39 -7.16 10.56
N LYS A 85 10.39 -6.01 9.89
CA LYS A 85 11.37 -4.92 10.11
C LYS A 85 10.93 -3.92 11.21
N ASN A 86 9.63 -3.64 11.33
CA ASN A 86 9.11 -2.50 12.09
C ASN A 86 8.07 -2.86 13.17
N LYS A 87 8.13 -4.08 13.72
CA LYS A 87 7.13 -4.58 14.68
C LYS A 87 6.94 -3.69 15.92
N SER A 88 8.00 -3.09 16.44
CA SER A 88 7.96 -2.18 17.57
C SER A 88 7.33 -0.83 17.20
N VAL A 89 7.68 -0.29 16.04
CA VAL A 89 7.19 1.02 15.56
C VAL A 89 5.69 0.99 15.28
N LEU A 90 5.17 -0.13 14.78
CA LEU A 90 3.73 -0.31 14.50
C LEU A 90 2.88 -0.34 15.79
N ARG A 91 3.47 -0.75 16.92
CA ARG A 91 2.78 -0.85 18.22
C ARG A 91 2.83 0.44 19.04
N TYR A 92 3.72 1.35 18.67
CA TYR A 92 3.91 2.59 19.41
C TYR A 92 2.78 3.57 19.10
N CYS A 93 2.01 3.93 20.15
CA CYS A 93 1.00 4.98 20.11
C CYS A 93 1.39 6.02 21.18
N GLU A 94 1.70 7.24 20.76
CA GLU A 94 1.66 8.39 21.67
C GLU A 94 0.18 8.76 21.91
N GLU A 95 -0.16 9.16 23.12
CA GLU A 95 -1.48 9.74 23.38
C GLU A 95 -1.67 11.01 22.54
N VAL A 96 -2.49 10.93 21.51
CA VAL A 96 -2.94 12.09 20.74
C VAL A 96 -4.39 12.33 21.12
N LYS A 97 -4.69 13.52 21.64
CA LYS A 97 -6.07 13.99 21.79
C LYS A 97 -6.71 14.00 20.39
N ASP A 98 -7.86 13.35 20.26
CA ASP A 98 -8.69 13.36 19.04
C ASP A 98 -9.15 14.80 18.77
N GLU A 99 -8.34 15.57 18.05
CA GLU A 99 -8.85 16.77 17.40
C GLU A 99 -9.51 16.32 16.09
N ALA A 100 -10.81 16.50 16.03
CA ALA A 100 -11.60 16.22 14.83
C ALA A 100 -11.02 17.01 13.65
N ALA A 101 -10.31 16.32 12.80
CA ALA A 101 -9.63 16.92 11.65
C ALA A 101 -10.67 17.21 10.55
N VAL A 102 -11.04 18.47 10.39
CA VAL A 102 -11.83 18.94 9.24
C VAL A 102 -10.91 18.96 8.01
N LEU A 103 -11.32 18.28 6.94
CA LEU A 103 -10.59 18.31 5.67
C LEU A 103 -10.65 19.74 5.09
N PRO A 104 -9.51 20.33 4.69
CA PRO A 104 -9.53 21.60 3.99
C PRO A 104 -10.24 21.46 2.64
N GLU A 105 -11.06 22.46 2.26
CA GLU A 105 -11.76 22.50 0.97
C GLU A 105 -10.83 22.70 -0.25
N VAL A 106 -9.53 22.80 -0.04
CA VAL A 106 -8.55 23.26 -1.06
C VAL A 106 -7.73 22.11 -1.67
N ILE A 107 -8.37 21.00 -2.04
CA ILE A 107 -7.66 19.93 -2.78
C ILE A 107 -7.62 20.19 -4.29
N ASN A 108 -8.20 21.29 -4.77
CA ASN A 108 -8.42 21.51 -6.21
C ASN A 108 -7.17 21.74 -7.06
N ASN A 109 -6.00 21.99 -6.47
CA ASN A 109 -4.77 22.31 -7.22
C ASN A 109 -3.60 21.35 -7.02
N LEU A 110 -3.72 20.33 -6.16
CA LEU A 110 -2.66 19.34 -5.97
C LEU A 110 -2.76 18.20 -6.99
N SER A 111 -1.63 17.91 -7.63
CA SER A 111 -1.53 16.71 -8.45
C SER A 111 -1.53 15.46 -7.56
N THR A 112 -2.07 14.34 -8.08
CA THR A 112 -1.99 13.05 -7.40
C THR A 112 -0.56 12.68 -7.00
N LYS A 113 0.43 13.07 -7.82
CA LYS A 113 1.85 12.81 -7.56
C LYS A 113 2.36 13.52 -6.31
N GLU A 114 2.02 14.80 -6.14
CA GLU A 114 2.41 15.59 -4.96
C GLU A 114 1.77 15.05 -3.68
N LEU A 115 0.49 14.70 -3.75
CA LEU A 115 -0.20 14.06 -2.63
C LEU A 115 0.48 12.73 -2.23
N MET A 116 0.87 11.91 -3.21
CA MET A 116 1.57 10.65 -2.95
C MET A 116 2.95 10.86 -2.33
N LEU A 117 3.68 11.91 -2.71
CA LEU A 117 4.96 12.28 -2.05
C LEU A 117 4.73 12.62 -0.57
N MET A 118 3.70 13.40 -0.24
CA MET A 118 3.36 13.70 1.15
C MET A 118 3.02 12.45 1.96
N VAL A 119 2.32 11.48 1.35
CA VAL A 119 2.03 10.19 1.98
C VAL A 119 3.31 9.39 2.24
N CYS A 120 4.26 9.39 1.29
CA CYS A 120 5.55 8.69 1.46
C CYS A 120 6.37 9.24 2.63
N GLU A 121 6.21 10.51 2.99
CA GLU A 121 6.91 11.14 4.12
C GLU A 121 6.27 10.87 5.49
N LEU A 122 5.13 10.21 5.54
CA LEU A 122 4.51 9.82 6.81
C LEU A 122 5.38 8.81 7.57
N PRO A 123 5.36 8.84 8.92
CA PRO A 123 5.95 7.77 9.74
C PRO A 123 5.41 6.40 9.30
N VAL A 124 6.26 5.37 9.39
CA VAL A 124 5.97 4.02 8.86
C VAL A 124 4.58 3.49 9.26
N GLY A 125 4.23 3.57 10.56
CA GLY A 125 2.93 3.09 11.05
C GLY A 125 1.75 3.87 10.44
N CYS A 126 1.84 5.19 10.42
CA CYS A 126 0.82 6.07 9.84
C CYS A 126 0.66 5.83 8.33
N ARG A 127 1.78 5.74 7.60
CA ARG A 127 1.80 5.47 6.16
C ARG A 127 1.22 4.11 5.82
N THR A 128 1.60 3.07 6.58
CA THR A 128 1.12 1.71 6.36
C THR A 128 -0.39 1.62 6.55
N VAL A 129 -0.91 2.14 7.67
CA VAL A 129 -2.34 2.14 7.95
C VAL A 129 -3.11 3.00 6.95
N PHE A 130 -2.57 4.17 6.57
CA PHE A 130 -3.18 5.03 5.56
C PHE A 130 -3.30 4.31 4.21
N ASN A 131 -2.22 3.69 3.72
CA ASN A 131 -2.24 2.93 2.47
C ASN A 131 -3.25 1.79 2.52
N MET A 132 -3.26 0.98 3.59
CA MET A 132 -4.22 -0.12 3.74
C MET A 132 -5.65 0.38 3.75
N PHE A 133 -5.97 1.42 4.54
CA PHE A 133 -7.34 1.89 4.72
C PHE A 133 -7.85 2.67 3.49
N VAL A 134 -7.07 3.69 3.04
CA VAL A 134 -7.52 4.62 2.00
C VAL A 134 -7.30 4.07 0.60
N MET A 135 -6.14 3.46 0.34
CA MET A 135 -5.75 3.07 -1.01
C MET A 135 -6.14 1.62 -1.35
N ASP A 136 -6.15 0.75 -0.35
CA ASP A 136 -6.38 -0.69 -0.56
C ASP A 136 -7.72 -1.18 0.03
N GLY A 137 -8.46 -0.31 0.73
CA GLY A 137 -9.84 -0.55 1.18
C GLY A 137 -10.00 -1.53 2.35
N PHE A 138 -8.94 -1.74 3.15
CA PHE A 138 -9.02 -2.57 4.35
C PHE A 138 -9.81 -1.87 5.47
N THR A 139 -10.62 -2.62 6.21
CA THR A 139 -11.21 -2.14 7.46
C THR A 139 -10.18 -2.10 8.59
N HIS A 140 -10.40 -1.30 9.64
CA HIS A 140 -9.51 -1.28 10.82
C HIS A 140 -9.36 -2.66 11.47
N LYS A 141 -10.41 -3.48 11.46
CA LYS A 141 -10.37 -4.87 11.93
C LYS A 141 -9.39 -5.71 11.10
N GLN A 142 -9.48 -5.66 9.78
CA GLN A 142 -8.56 -6.36 8.89
C GLN A 142 -7.12 -5.86 9.05
N ILE A 143 -6.92 -4.55 9.16
CA ILE A 143 -5.61 -3.95 9.42
C ILE A 143 -5.02 -4.46 10.74
N SER A 144 -5.83 -4.50 11.80
CA SER A 144 -5.46 -5.04 13.11
C SER A 144 -4.96 -6.49 13.01
N GLU A 145 -5.66 -7.34 12.27
CA GLU A 145 -5.29 -8.73 12.03
C GLU A 145 -3.98 -8.87 11.24
N HIS A 146 -3.85 -8.10 10.14
CA HIS A 146 -2.66 -8.14 9.27
C HIS A 146 -1.40 -7.60 9.95
N LEU A 147 -1.52 -6.47 10.66
CA LEU A 147 -0.38 -5.81 11.32
C LEU A 147 -0.11 -6.36 12.73
N LYS A 148 -1.00 -7.19 13.27
CA LYS A 148 -0.93 -7.73 14.65
C LYS A 148 -0.85 -6.62 15.71
N ILE A 149 -1.69 -5.60 15.56
CA ILE A 149 -1.85 -4.45 16.46
C ILE A 149 -3.30 -4.37 16.92
N PRO A 150 -3.62 -3.72 18.05
CA PRO A 150 -5.00 -3.44 18.44
C PRO A 150 -5.73 -2.59 17.39
N GLU A 151 -7.05 -2.78 17.25
CA GLU A 151 -7.86 -1.96 16.32
C GLU A 151 -7.82 -0.46 16.69
N GLY A 152 -7.77 -0.14 17.99
CA GLY A 152 -7.56 1.23 18.48
C GLY A 152 -6.26 1.84 17.98
N THR A 153 -5.16 1.06 17.95
CA THR A 153 -3.88 1.49 17.38
C THR A 153 -3.98 1.78 15.88
N SER A 154 -4.73 0.97 15.14
CA SER A 154 -4.99 1.23 13.72
C SER A 154 -5.76 2.54 13.52
N LYS A 155 -6.80 2.80 14.32
CA LYS A 155 -7.57 4.06 14.29
C LYS A 155 -6.68 5.26 14.64
N TRP A 156 -5.84 5.11 15.66
CA TRP A 156 -4.88 6.13 16.07
C TRP A 156 -3.89 6.47 14.93
N HIS A 157 -3.26 5.48 14.30
CA HIS A 157 -2.36 5.71 13.17
C HIS A 157 -3.05 6.44 12.02
N MET A 158 -4.31 6.13 11.75
CA MET A 158 -5.10 6.79 10.71
C MET A 158 -5.42 8.25 11.07
N SER A 159 -5.83 8.53 12.32
CA SER A 159 -6.05 9.90 12.82
C SER A 159 -4.77 10.72 12.74
N LYS A 160 -3.65 10.17 13.23
CA LYS A 160 -2.33 10.82 13.17
C LYS A 160 -1.88 11.09 11.72
N ALA A 161 -2.10 10.14 10.81
CA ALA A 161 -1.79 10.33 9.38
C ALA A 161 -2.56 11.52 8.79
N ARG A 162 -3.87 11.64 9.10
CA ARG A 162 -4.70 12.77 8.65
C ARG A 162 -4.16 14.10 9.15
N ILE A 163 -3.85 14.22 10.43
CA ILE A 163 -3.30 15.45 11.03
C ILE A 163 -1.99 15.83 10.35
N LEU A 164 -1.07 14.87 10.16
CA LEU A 164 0.21 15.13 9.52
C LEU A 164 0.06 15.59 8.06
N LEU A 165 -0.85 14.95 7.30
CA LEU A 165 -1.13 15.35 5.92
C LEU A 165 -1.77 16.75 5.84
N GLN A 166 -2.71 17.06 6.72
CA GLN A 166 -3.32 18.40 6.79
C GLN A 166 -2.30 19.49 7.10
N ASN A 167 -1.38 19.25 8.03
CA ASN A 167 -0.33 20.19 8.34
C ASN A 167 0.64 20.41 7.16
N LYS A 168 0.93 19.34 6.39
CA LYS A 168 1.73 19.46 5.16
C LYS A 168 1.01 20.24 4.08
N LEU A 169 -0.28 19.98 3.88
CA LEU A 169 -1.12 20.72 2.92
C LEU A 169 -1.17 22.21 3.23
N LYS A 170 -1.40 22.58 4.50
CA LYS A 170 -1.40 24.00 4.94
C LYS A 170 -0.07 24.69 4.64
N ARG A 171 1.06 24.02 4.87
CA ARG A 171 2.40 24.58 4.55
C ARG A 171 2.56 24.75 3.04
N TYR A 172 2.23 23.72 2.26
CA TYR A 172 2.30 23.77 0.79
C TYR A 172 1.48 24.93 0.22
N GLU A 173 0.27 25.18 0.76
CA GLU A 173 -0.56 26.31 0.34
C GLU A 173 0.05 27.67 0.69
N SER A 174 0.72 27.80 1.85
CA SER A 174 1.39 29.04 2.22
C SER A 174 2.60 29.33 1.32
N ASP A 175 3.32 28.28 0.87
CA ASP A 175 4.50 28.42 0.01
C ASP A 175 4.15 28.78 -1.44
N ILE A 176 2.93 28.42 -1.92
CA ILE A 176 2.47 28.75 -3.29
C ILE A 176 1.84 30.16 -3.36
N ARG A 177 1.41 30.74 -2.23
CA ARG A 177 0.77 32.07 -2.20
C ARG A 177 1.76 33.22 -2.10
N ILE A 178 3.07 32.97 -2.12
CA ILE A 178 4.14 33.93 -2.19
C ILE A 178 4.60 34.06 -3.66
#